data_1ad153c5cb770e506cc221ed65d00da7
#
_entry.id   1ad153c5cb770e506cc221ed65d00da7
#
_cell.length_a   1.000
_cell.length_b   1.000
_cell.length_c   1.000
_cell.angle_alpha   90.00
_cell.angle_beta   90.00
_cell.angle_gamma   90.00
#
_symmetry.space_group_name_H-M   'P 1'
#
loop_
_entity.id
_entity.type
_entity.pdbx_description
1 polymer ?
#
loop_
_entity_poly.entity_id
_entity_poly.type
_entity_poly.pdbx_seq_one_letter_code
_entity_poly.pdbx_strand_id
1 'polypeptide(L)'
;GPLWFYVFPPLLFYLTDLKTGTAVLLFCYLVAVVVFQFPGLPLVSAEYSMDFKIRFFAALTFESIFCFVLEASRLKARNELLALAETHEHAARTDELTGLANRREMQNRLTMEFSRYQRSGHHFSIALIDLDLFKQINDQFGHDAGDDVLREFAALMRTVIRQADVAARWGGEEFLVLLPDT
;
A
#
# COMPACT_ATOMS: atom_id res chain seq x y z
N GLY A 1 25.52 34.07 -2.06
CA GLY A 1 24.43 34.94 -2.49
C GLY A 1 23.06 34.28 -2.26
N PRO A 2 21.97 34.97 -2.29
CA PRO A 2 20.63 34.47 -1.93
C PRO A 2 20.04 33.42 -2.88
N LEU A 3 20.74 33.07 -3.96
CA LEU A 3 20.30 32.06 -4.95
C LEU A 3 20.09 30.66 -4.36
N TRP A 4 20.72 30.32 -3.25
CA TRP A 4 20.56 29.05 -2.57
C TRP A 4 19.14 28.85 -2.00
N PHE A 5 18.39 29.92 -1.76
CA PHE A 5 17.00 29.85 -1.28
C PHE A 5 16.06 29.18 -2.29
N TYR A 6 16.35 29.23 -3.59
CA TYR A 6 15.52 28.63 -4.62
C TYR A 6 15.67 27.08 -4.71
N VAL A 7 16.76 26.55 -4.21
CA VAL A 7 16.94 25.09 -4.15
C VAL A 7 16.25 24.47 -2.92
N PHE A 8 15.91 25.32 -1.94
CA PHE A 8 15.39 24.86 -0.65
C PHE A 8 13.97 24.25 -0.73
N PRO A 9 12.98 24.88 -1.36
CA PRO A 9 11.63 24.34 -1.41
C PRO A 9 11.52 22.95 -2.07
N PRO A 10 12.11 22.71 -3.25
CA PRO A 10 12.08 21.37 -3.85
C PRO A 10 12.73 20.31 -2.97
N LEU A 11 13.91 20.62 -2.40
CA LEU A 11 14.65 19.69 -1.55
C LEU A 11 13.87 19.40 -0.26
N LEU A 12 13.25 20.40 0.32
CA LEU A 12 12.50 20.29 1.54
C LEU A 12 11.29 19.36 1.39
N PHE A 13 10.48 19.54 0.35
CA PHE A 13 9.33 18.68 0.06
C PHE A 13 9.75 17.27 -0.40
N TYR A 14 10.93 17.11 -0.95
CA TYR A 14 11.47 15.79 -1.29
C TYR A 14 11.90 14.99 -0.05
N LEU A 15 12.47 15.66 0.95
CA LEU A 15 13.08 15.02 2.15
C LEU A 15 12.11 14.89 3.34
N THR A 16 10.98 15.63 3.33
CA THR A 16 10.04 15.66 4.46
C THR A 16 8.61 15.38 3.98
N ASP A 17 7.70 15.18 4.92
CA ASP A 17 6.27 15.14 4.62
C ASP A 17 5.71 16.55 4.36
N LEU A 18 4.55 16.61 3.69
CA LEU A 18 3.91 17.86 3.27
C LEU A 18 3.68 18.84 4.43
N LYS A 19 3.30 18.35 5.62
CA LYS A 19 3.06 19.19 6.82
C LYS A 19 4.35 19.78 7.35
N THR A 20 5.37 18.95 7.55
CA THR A 20 6.69 19.38 8.05
C THR A 20 7.37 20.29 7.05
N GLY A 21 7.34 19.94 5.76
CA GLY A 21 7.89 20.78 4.68
C GLY A 21 7.26 22.15 4.65
N THR A 22 5.94 22.24 4.76
CA THR A 22 5.22 23.52 4.80
C THR A 22 5.59 24.36 6.03
N ALA A 23 5.68 23.74 7.22
CA ALA A 23 6.05 24.44 8.45
C ALA A 23 7.46 25.03 8.39
N VAL A 24 8.43 24.24 7.90
CA VAL A 24 9.83 24.71 7.74
C VAL A 24 9.92 25.81 6.68
N LEU A 25 9.17 25.69 5.60
CA LEU A 25 9.11 26.72 4.56
C LEU A 25 8.59 28.06 5.11
N LEU A 26 7.51 28.04 5.88
CA LEU A 26 6.96 29.22 6.54
C LEU A 26 7.97 29.86 7.50
N PHE A 27 8.71 29.03 8.24
CA PHE A 27 9.80 29.50 9.11
C PHE A 27 10.91 30.19 8.28
N CYS A 28 11.33 29.61 7.16
CA CYS A 28 12.32 30.21 6.26
C CYS A 28 11.83 31.53 5.68
N TYR A 29 10.54 31.67 5.34
CA TYR A 29 9.94 32.93 4.92
C TYR A 29 10.04 33.99 6.00
N LEU A 30 9.68 33.63 7.25
CA LEU A 30 9.79 34.54 8.39
C LEU A 30 11.22 35.06 8.59
N VAL A 31 12.18 34.14 8.52
CA VAL A 31 13.61 34.50 8.62
C VAL A 31 14.03 35.44 7.50
N ALA A 32 13.62 35.17 6.25
CA ALA A 32 13.94 36.03 5.11
C ALA A 32 13.35 37.42 5.28
N VAL A 33 12.10 37.53 5.76
CA VAL A 33 11.46 38.85 6.04
C VAL A 33 12.23 39.60 7.09
N VAL A 34 12.61 38.95 8.21
CA VAL A 34 13.38 39.61 9.28
C VAL A 34 14.74 40.08 8.78
N VAL A 35 15.46 39.26 8.01
CA VAL A 35 16.76 39.62 7.44
C VAL A 35 16.66 40.84 6.49
N PHE A 36 15.62 40.91 5.67
CA PHE A 36 15.46 42.02 4.75
C PHE A 36 14.90 43.31 5.39
N GLN A 37 14.22 43.17 6.54
CA GLN A 37 13.66 44.32 7.23
C GLN A 37 14.69 45.03 8.13
N PHE A 38 15.68 44.25 8.67
CA PHE A 38 16.67 44.76 9.61
C PHE A 38 18.10 44.66 9.04
N PRO A 39 18.54 45.60 8.19
CA PRO A 39 19.84 45.52 7.53
C PRO A 39 21.05 45.72 8.48
N GLY A 40 20.81 46.00 9.77
CA GLY A 40 21.86 46.18 10.81
C GLY A 40 22.21 44.91 11.58
N LEU A 41 21.67 43.75 11.21
CA LEU A 41 22.04 42.46 11.86
C LEU A 41 23.49 42.07 11.53
N PRO A 42 24.27 41.54 12.50
CA PRO A 42 25.71 41.30 12.36
C PRO A 42 26.11 40.32 11.25
N LEU A 43 25.14 39.57 10.68
CA LEU A 43 25.34 38.64 9.57
C LEU A 43 24.92 39.19 8.19
N VAL A 44 24.35 40.40 8.14
CA VAL A 44 23.80 40.99 6.91
C VAL A 44 24.51 42.28 6.62
N SER A 45 25.55 42.23 5.80
CA SER A 45 26.34 43.43 5.38
C SER A 45 25.91 44.06 4.06
N ALA A 46 24.86 43.55 3.42
CA ALA A 46 24.43 44.03 2.11
C ALA A 46 23.06 44.72 2.17
N GLU A 47 22.97 45.91 1.64
CA GLU A 47 21.72 46.59 1.39
C GLU A 47 21.11 46.08 0.08
N TYR A 48 19.91 45.52 0.16
CA TYR A 48 19.18 45.04 -1.01
C TYR A 48 18.14 46.06 -1.45
N SER A 49 18.11 46.38 -2.77
CA SER A 49 17.11 47.29 -3.34
C SER A 49 15.68 46.70 -3.15
N MET A 50 14.68 47.60 -3.14
CA MET A 50 13.28 47.16 -3.01
C MET A 50 12.85 46.27 -4.17
N ASP A 51 13.31 46.55 -5.37
CA ASP A 51 13.11 45.75 -6.57
C ASP A 51 13.64 44.32 -6.41
N PHE A 52 14.81 44.17 -5.82
CA PHE A 52 15.39 42.83 -5.54
C PHE A 52 14.54 42.07 -4.52
N LYS A 53 14.12 42.70 -3.43
CA LYS A 53 13.28 42.11 -2.39
C LYS A 53 11.96 41.59 -2.96
N ILE A 54 11.28 42.39 -3.77
CA ILE A 54 10.01 42.03 -4.42
C ILE A 54 10.20 40.85 -5.35
N ARG A 55 11.20 40.85 -6.22
CA ARG A 55 11.47 39.78 -7.15
C ARG A 55 11.86 38.47 -6.41
N PHE A 56 12.64 38.58 -5.35
CA PHE A 56 13.04 37.45 -4.53
C PHE A 56 11.82 36.77 -3.90
N PHE A 57 10.95 37.52 -3.23
CA PHE A 57 9.75 36.94 -2.60
C PHE A 57 8.74 36.44 -3.64
N ALA A 58 8.57 37.12 -4.76
CA ALA A 58 7.70 36.63 -5.82
C ALA A 58 8.16 35.29 -6.39
N ALA A 59 9.44 35.17 -6.70
CA ALA A 59 10.01 33.94 -7.22
C ALA A 59 9.95 32.77 -6.18
N LEU A 60 10.32 33.04 -4.92
CA LEU A 60 10.26 32.07 -3.86
C LEU A 60 8.82 31.60 -3.59
N THR A 61 7.85 32.51 -3.64
CA THR A 61 6.44 32.19 -3.48
C THR A 61 5.93 31.29 -4.61
N PHE A 62 6.25 31.67 -5.85
CA PHE A 62 5.87 30.86 -7.02
C PHE A 62 6.43 29.45 -6.95
N GLU A 63 7.72 29.33 -6.66
CA GLU A 63 8.40 28.03 -6.54
C GLU A 63 7.83 27.19 -5.40
N SER A 64 7.55 27.82 -4.25
CA SER A 64 6.96 27.15 -3.10
C SER A 64 5.57 26.60 -3.39
N ILE A 65 4.72 27.40 -4.05
CA ILE A 65 3.38 26.97 -4.48
C ILE A 65 3.49 25.83 -5.49
N PHE A 66 4.40 25.95 -6.45
CA PHE A 66 4.62 24.91 -7.46
C PHE A 66 5.04 23.59 -6.83
N CYS A 67 6.04 23.60 -5.94
CA CYS A 67 6.48 22.41 -5.22
C CYS A 67 5.38 21.80 -4.35
N PHE A 68 4.62 22.64 -3.63
CA PHE A 68 3.49 22.19 -2.83
C PHE A 68 2.42 21.48 -3.67
N VAL A 69 2.03 22.08 -4.81
CA VAL A 69 1.03 21.50 -5.71
C VAL A 69 1.52 20.20 -6.31
N LEU A 70 2.80 20.12 -6.72
CA LEU A 70 3.39 18.89 -7.24
C LEU A 70 3.36 17.78 -6.19
N GLU A 71 3.80 18.05 -4.96
CA GLU A 71 3.85 17.04 -3.92
C GLU A 71 2.45 16.60 -3.48
N ALA A 72 1.51 17.54 -3.35
CA ALA A 72 0.10 17.23 -3.09
C ALA A 72 -0.51 16.33 -4.19
N SER A 73 -0.19 16.61 -5.45
CA SER A 73 -0.64 15.80 -6.59
C SER A 73 -0.02 14.41 -6.60
N ARG A 74 1.29 14.29 -6.28
CA ARG A 74 1.98 12.99 -6.13
C ARG A 74 1.38 12.14 -5.03
N LEU A 75 1.13 12.73 -3.86
CA LEU A 75 0.49 12.04 -2.73
C LEU A 75 -0.91 11.54 -3.10
N LYS A 76 -1.70 12.37 -3.77
CA LYS A 76 -3.03 11.98 -4.24
C LYS A 76 -2.97 10.81 -5.22
N ALA A 77 -2.14 10.90 -6.26
CA ALA A 77 -1.97 9.85 -7.25
C ALA A 77 -1.47 8.53 -6.63
N ARG A 78 -0.54 8.61 -5.67
CA ARG A 78 -0.05 7.43 -4.93
C ARG A 78 -1.17 6.77 -4.13
N ASN A 79 -1.98 7.56 -3.43
CA ASN A 79 -3.09 7.02 -2.64
C ASN A 79 -4.17 6.40 -3.51
N GLU A 80 -4.47 6.98 -4.67
CA GLU A 80 -5.40 6.42 -5.65
C GLU A 80 -4.89 5.09 -6.21
N LEU A 81 -3.59 4.99 -6.54
CA LEU A 81 -2.97 3.76 -7.00
C LEU A 81 -2.99 2.66 -5.93
N LEU A 82 -2.71 3.00 -4.67
CA LEU A 82 -2.78 2.04 -3.56
C LEU A 82 -4.21 1.56 -3.33
N ALA A 83 -5.20 2.46 -3.35
CA ALA A 83 -6.61 2.10 -3.21
C ALA A 83 -7.09 1.21 -4.38
N LEU A 84 -6.64 1.49 -5.61
CA LEU A 84 -6.94 0.66 -6.77
C LEU A 84 -6.30 -0.73 -6.66
N ALA A 85 -5.04 -0.80 -6.22
CA ALA A 85 -4.36 -2.07 -5.98
C ALA A 85 -5.07 -2.90 -4.90
N GLU A 86 -5.49 -2.28 -3.79
CA GLU A 86 -6.29 -2.95 -2.75
C GLU A 86 -7.64 -3.45 -3.26
N THR A 87 -8.33 -2.66 -4.10
CA THR A 87 -9.62 -3.10 -4.67
C THR A 87 -9.45 -4.27 -5.63
N HIS A 88 -8.41 -4.30 -6.45
CA HIS A 88 -8.08 -5.45 -7.29
C HIS A 88 -7.70 -6.69 -6.48
N GLU A 89 -6.91 -6.54 -5.44
CA GLU A 89 -6.60 -7.64 -4.52
C GLU A 89 -7.84 -8.13 -3.75
N HIS A 90 -8.77 -7.24 -3.38
CA HIS A 90 -10.03 -7.61 -2.74
C HIS A 90 -11.03 -8.31 -3.68
N ALA A 91 -11.01 -7.98 -4.97
CA ALA A 91 -11.88 -8.61 -5.96
C ALA A 91 -11.52 -10.07 -6.23
N ALA A 92 -10.24 -10.44 -6.11
CA ALA A 92 -9.81 -11.83 -6.27
C ALA A 92 -10.05 -12.63 -4.97
N ARG A 93 -11.20 -13.31 -4.90
CA ARG A 93 -11.55 -14.23 -3.77
C ARG A 93 -11.25 -15.69 -4.10
N THR A 94 -10.94 -15.97 -5.34
CA THR A 94 -10.72 -17.32 -5.85
C THR A 94 -9.28 -17.50 -6.32
N ASP A 95 -8.79 -18.72 -6.23
CA ASP A 95 -7.54 -19.12 -6.86
C ASP A 95 -7.79 -19.32 -8.37
N GLU A 96 -7.00 -18.69 -9.22
CA GLU A 96 -7.19 -18.67 -10.67
C GLU A 96 -7.05 -20.07 -11.31
N LEU A 97 -6.19 -20.92 -10.75
CA LEU A 97 -5.96 -22.25 -11.29
C LEU A 97 -7.08 -23.21 -10.94
N THR A 98 -7.49 -23.23 -9.68
CA THR A 98 -8.42 -24.23 -9.14
C THR A 98 -9.86 -23.72 -9.04
N GLY A 99 -10.06 -22.39 -9.06
CA GLY A 99 -11.36 -21.74 -8.85
C GLY A 99 -11.96 -21.97 -7.46
N LEU A 100 -11.21 -22.56 -6.51
CA LEU A 100 -11.57 -22.59 -5.08
C LEU A 100 -11.36 -21.22 -4.46
N ALA A 101 -11.78 -21.05 -3.20
CA ALA A 101 -11.36 -19.87 -2.46
C ALA A 101 -9.82 -19.80 -2.40
N ASN A 102 -9.27 -18.61 -2.48
CA ASN A 102 -7.85 -18.42 -2.24
C ASN A 102 -7.54 -18.30 -0.74
N ARG A 103 -6.26 -18.32 -0.38
CA ARG A 103 -5.77 -18.21 1.00
C ARG A 103 -6.39 -17.02 1.73
N ARG A 104 -6.54 -15.88 1.06
CA ARG A 104 -7.07 -14.66 1.64
C ARG A 104 -8.57 -14.78 1.99
N GLU A 105 -9.37 -15.29 1.07
CA GLU A 105 -10.79 -15.54 1.35
C GLU A 105 -10.97 -16.54 2.48
N MET A 106 -10.14 -17.60 2.52
CA MET A 106 -10.18 -18.55 3.63
C MET A 106 -9.85 -17.87 4.97
N GLN A 107 -8.84 -17.00 5.04
CA GLN A 107 -8.52 -16.24 6.26
C GLN A 107 -9.69 -15.38 6.72
N ASN A 108 -10.38 -14.73 5.79
CA ASN A 108 -11.59 -13.95 6.11
C ASN A 108 -12.70 -14.85 6.68
N ARG A 109 -12.93 -16.03 6.06
CA ARG A 109 -13.92 -17.00 6.53
C ARG A 109 -13.60 -17.54 7.91
N LEU A 110 -12.33 -17.89 8.17
CA LEU A 110 -11.85 -18.32 9.48
C LEU A 110 -12.09 -17.24 10.55
N THR A 111 -11.80 -15.98 10.24
CA THR A 111 -12.01 -14.86 11.17
C THR A 111 -13.50 -14.69 11.50
N MET A 112 -14.36 -14.81 10.49
CA MET A 112 -15.81 -14.73 10.68
C MET A 112 -16.33 -15.89 11.52
N GLU A 113 -15.90 -17.13 11.24
CA GLU A 113 -16.35 -18.30 11.97
C GLU A 113 -15.81 -18.34 13.41
N PHE A 114 -14.58 -17.90 13.64
CA PHE A 114 -14.04 -17.72 14.99
C PHE A 114 -14.85 -16.69 15.80
N SER A 115 -15.23 -15.58 15.16
CA SER A 115 -16.11 -14.58 15.80
C SER A 115 -17.50 -15.11 16.08
N ARG A 116 -18.02 -16.02 15.25
CA ARG A 116 -19.28 -16.73 15.46
C ARG A 116 -19.17 -17.67 16.65
N TYR A 117 -18.09 -18.47 16.72
CA TYR A 117 -17.81 -19.33 17.86
C TYR A 117 -17.78 -18.54 19.18
N GLN A 118 -17.09 -17.43 19.22
CA GLN A 118 -17.01 -16.60 20.44
C GLN A 118 -18.38 -16.07 20.90
N ARG A 119 -19.32 -15.80 19.99
CA ARG A 119 -20.64 -15.25 20.32
C ARG A 119 -21.66 -16.31 20.66
N SER A 120 -21.66 -17.41 19.96
CA SER A 120 -22.74 -18.43 20.01
C SER A 120 -22.30 -19.80 20.50
N GLY A 121 -20.98 -20.04 20.66
CA GLY A 121 -20.44 -21.34 21.03
C GLY A 121 -20.50 -22.42 19.93
N HIS A 122 -20.90 -22.06 18.70
CA HIS A 122 -20.92 -22.99 17.57
C HIS A 122 -19.49 -23.38 17.19
N HIS A 123 -19.17 -24.65 17.29
CA HIS A 123 -17.86 -25.19 16.97
C HIS A 123 -17.65 -25.26 15.46
N PHE A 124 -16.40 -25.27 15.03
CA PHE A 124 -16.00 -25.53 13.66
C PHE A 124 -14.69 -26.32 13.66
N SER A 125 -14.48 -27.08 12.60
CA SER A 125 -13.25 -27.83 12.39
C SER A 125 -12.51 -27.31 11.16
N ILE A 126 -11.20 -27.53 11.14
CA ILE A 126 -10.33 -27.17 10.02
C ILE A 126 -9.55 -28.42 9.61
N ALA A 127 -9.53 -28.71 8.30
CA ALA A 127 -8.68 -29.75 7.74
C ALA A 127 -7.66 -29.10 6.79
N LEU A 128 -6.38 -29.31 7.09
CA LEU A 128 -5.28 -28.98 6.18
C LEU A 128 -4.90 -30.24 5.42
N ILE A 129 -4.85 -30.15 4.11
CA ILE A 129 -4.60 -31.26 3.20
C ILE A 129 -3.40 -30.91 2.33
N ASP A 130 -2.47 -31.83 2.18
CA ASP A 130 -1.32 -31.70 1.30
C ASP A 130 -1.32 -32.83 0.29
N LEU A 131 -0.94 -32.60 -0.97
CA LEU A 131 -0.90 -33.63 -2.00
C LEU A 131 0.44 -34.37 -1.96
N ASP A 132 0.41 -35.58 -1.48
CA ASP A 132 1.58 -36.44 -1.43
C ASP A 132 2.25 -36.59 -2.80
N LEU A 133 3.58 -36.48 -2.83
CA LEU A 133 4.42 -36.70 -4.01
C LEU A 133 4.15 -35.69 -5.16
N PHE A 134 3.47 -34.58 -4.91
CA PHE A 134 3.15 -33.60 -5.95
C PHE A 134 4.40 -33.11 -6.69
N LYS A 135 5.49 -32.84 -5.97
CA LYS A 135 6.76 -32.49 -6.59
C LYS A 135 7.27 -33.54 -7.59
N GLN A 136 7.09 -34.84 -7.30
CA GLN A 136 7.51 -35.90 -8.22
C GLN A 136 6.67 -35.89 -9.49
N ILE A 137 5.40 -35.57 -9.41
CA ILE A 137 4.54 -35.40 -10.59
C ILE A 137 5.07 -34.28 -11.46
N ASN A 138 5.38 -33.12 -10.88
CA ASN A 138 5.97 -32.01 -11.61
C ASN A 138 7.32 -32.35 -12.25
N ASP A 139 8.20 -33.02 -11.51
CA ASP A 139 9.54 -33.38 -11.97
C ASP A 139 9.49 -34.41 -13.11
N GLN A 140 8.51 -35.33 -13.08
CA GLN A 140 8.38 -36.42 -14.06
C GLN A 140 7.55 -36.02 -15.29
N PHE A 141 6.47 -35.24 -15.12
CA PHE A 141 5.46 -34.98 -16.16
C PHE A 141 5.34 -33.50 -16.54
N GLY A 142 6.08 -32.62 -15.85
CA GLY A 142 6.04 -31.18 -16.06
C GLY A 142 4.97 -30.47 -15.25
N HIS A 143 5.08 -29.14 -15.18
CA HIS A 143 4.19 -28.29 -14.39
C HIS A 143 2.74 -28.30 -14.87
N ASP A 144 2.52 -28.46 -16.18
CA ASP A 144 1.16 -28.54 -16.76
C ASP A 144 0.39 -29.75 -16.21
N ALA A 145 1.06 -30.90 -16.06
CA ALA A 145 0.47 -32.09 -15.46
C ALA A 145 0.16 -31.88 -13.96
N GLY A 146 1.05 -31.19 -13.23
CA GLY A 146 0.78 -30.79 -11.85
C GLY A 146 -0.42 -29.85 -11.73
N ASP A 147 -0.55 -28.90 -12.64
CA ASP A 147 -1.70 -28.01 -12.68
C ASP A 147 -3.02 -28.77 -12.94
N ASP A 148 -3.00 -29.77 -13.80
CA ASP A 148 -4.16 -30.62 -14.04
C ASP A 148 -4.54 -31.42 -12.79
N VAL A 149 -3.56 -31.99 -12.05
CA VAL A 149 -3.82 -32.66 -10.78
C VAL A 149 -4.45 -31.71 -9.76
N LEU A 150 -3.97 -30.48 -9.66
CA LEU A 150 -4.56 -29.47 -8.76
C LEU A 150 -6.00 -29.11 -9.14
N ARG A 151 -6.30 -29.01 -10.44
CA ARG A 151 -7.66 -28.76 -10.95
C ARG A 151 -8.60 -29.94 -10.65
N GLU A 152 -8.15 -31.16 -10.89
CA GLU A 152 -8.94 -32.37 -10.63
C GLU A 152 -9.20 -32.53 -9.13
N PHE A 153 -8.19 -32.33 -8.29
CA PHE A 153 -8.36 -32.40 -6.84
C PHE A 153 -9.36 -31.34 -6.34
N ALA A 154 -9.26 -30.12 -6.84
CA ALA A 154 -10.21 -29.08 -6.51
C ALA A 154 -11.65 -29.40 -6.96
N ALA A 155 -11.81 -30.00 -8.12
CA ALA A 155 -13.11 -30.47 -8.62
C ALA A 155 -13.66 -31.59 -7.71
N LEU A 156 -12.84 -32.55 -7.30
CA LEU A 156 -13.22 -33.60 -6.35
C LEU A 156 -13.67 -32.98 -5.01
N MET A 157 -12.90 -32.06 -4.44
CA MET A 157 -13.27 -31.40 -3.18
C MET A 157 -14.67 -30.77 -3.25
N ARG A 158 -15.02 -30.10 -4.36
CA ARG A 158 -16.36 -29.52 -4.54
C ARG A 158 -17.49 -30.52 -4.51
N THR A 159 -17.24 -31.78 -4.86
CA THR A 159 -18.26 -32.84 -4.84
C THR A 159 -18.45 -33.44 -3.44
N VAL A 160 -17.43 -33.36 -2.59
CA VAL A 160 -17.40 -34.03 -1.28
C VAL A 160 -17.81 -33.11 -0.14
N ILE A 161 -17.49 -31.81 -0.23
CA ILE A 161 -17.82 -30.82 0.81
C ILE A 161 -19.30 -30.41 0.75
N ARG A 162 -19.85 -30.07 1.90
CA ARG A 162 -21.24 -29.56 2.02
C ARG A 162 -21.33 -28.12 1.55
N GLN A 163 -22.52 -27.64 1.28
CA GLN A 163 -22.76 -26.23 0.88
C GLN A 163 -22.30 -25.21 1.97
N ALA A 164 -22.32 -25.60 3.24
CA ALA A 164 -21.88 -24.76 4.35
C ALA A 164 -20.33 -24.74 4.51
N ASP A 165 -19.64 -25.73 3.94
CA ASP A 165 -18.21 -25.90 4.05
C ASP A 165 -17.50 -25.00 3.01
N VAL A 166 -16.28 -24.62 3.31
CA VAL A 166 -15.46 -23.81 2.39
C VAL A 166 -14.12 -24.51 2.15
N ALA A 167 -13.84 -24.82 0.89
CA ALA A 167 -12.52 -25.29 0.46
C ALA A 167 -11.73 -24.16 -0.17
N ALA A 168 -10.43 -24.10 0.12
CA ALA A 168 -9.50 -23.14 -0.45
C ALA A 168 -8.18 -23.79 -0.82
N ARG A 169 -7.53 -23.24 -1.84
CA ARG A 169 -6.12 -23.48 -2.08
C ARG A 169 -5.31 -22.57 -1.14
N TRP A 170 -4.58 -23.20 -0.21
CA TRP A 170 -3.83 -22.47 0.82
C TRP A 170 -2.46 -22.02 0.33
N GLY A 171 -1.83 -22.80 -0.53
CA GLY A 171 -0.55 -22.51 -1.18
C GLY A 171 -0.04 -23.72 -1.94
N GLY A 172 0.72 -23.56 -3.00
CA GLY A 172 1.32 -24.67 -3.77
C GLY A 172 0.38 -25.85 -3.99
N GLU A 173 0.66 -26.95 -3.31
CA GLU A 173 -0.12 -28.19 -3.26
C GLU A 173 -0.97 -28.35 -1.98
N GLU A 174 -1.04 -27.30 -1.13
CA GLU A 174 -1.79 -27.33 0.12
C GLU A 174 -3.22 -26.79 -0.06
N PHE A 175 -4.17 -27.49 0.54
CA PHE A 175 -5.59 -27.12 0.56
C PHE A 175 -6.09 -27.03 1.99
N LEU A 176 -7.00 -26.11 2.26
CA LEU A 176 -7.63 -25.93 3.56
C LEU A 176 -9.14 -26.05 3.42
N VAL A 177 -9.76 -26.83 4.32
CA VAL A 177 -11.21 -26.94 4.40
C VAL A 177 -11.67 -26.40 5.76
N LEU A 178 -12.62 -25.48 5.73
CA LEU A 178 -13.36 -25.01 6.90
C LEU A 178 -14.71 -25.72 6.96
N LEU A 179 -15.00 -26.32 8.09
CA LEU A 179 -16.19 -27.13 8.37
C LEU A 179 -16.97 -26.49 9.53
N PRO A 180 -17.91 -25.59 9.25
CA PRO A 180 -18.77 -25.03 10.28
C PRO A 180 -19.67 -26.08 10.94
N ASP A 181 -19.99 -25.85 12.20
CA ASP A 181 -20.90 -26.70 13.01
C ASP A 181 -20.45 -28.18 13.04
N THR A 182 -19.11 -28.39 13.09
CA THR A 182 -18.51 -29.73 13.10
C THR A 182 -17.46 -29.84 14.18
#